data_84ecfa3dbe3cbe873ba9563c1746f2ea
#
_entry.id   84ecfa3dbe3cbe873ba9563c1746f2ea
#
_cell.length_a   1.000
_cell.length_b   1.000
_cell.length_c   1.000
_cell.angle_alpha   90.00
_cell.angle_beta   90.00
_cell.angle_gamma   90.00
#
_symmetry.space_group_name_H-M   'P 1'
#
loop_
_entity.id
_entity.type
_entity.pdbx_description
1 polymer ?
#
loop_
_entity_poly.entity_id
_entity_poly.type
_entity_poly.pdbx_seq_one_letter_code
_entity_poly.pdbx_strand_id
1 'polypeptide(L)'
;DPENAEQGWRAMLSICELTEAFAKKHDEVSAEAVIDFMVKDPNNPSSIYCCLQGARENARAVRGALTTEVWETNNTTWLELKKVLADGTVERDPSEFFEWVKFRSHLSRGVTIGTMLKDDAFRFIRLGTFLERADNTARLLDVKFHSMPFSPLANLSTADPHADYYHWAAILRSVSAFETYR
;
A
#
# COMPACT_ATOMS: atom_id res chain seq x y z
N ASP A 1 -19.39 -9.98 10.31
CA ASP A 1 -20.10 -10.81 9.33
C ASP A 1 -19.13 -11.24 8.23
N PRO A 2 -18.91 -12.55 7.96
CA PRO A 2 -17.95 -13.06 6.98
C PRO A 2 -18.19 -12.50 5.56
N GLU A 3 -19.44 -12.33 5.14
CA GLU A 3 -19.80 -11.79 3.83
C GLU A 3 -19.31 -10.34 3.64
N ASN A 4 -19.42 -9.52 4.67
CA ASN A 4 -18.90 -8.14 4.64
C ASN A 4 -17.38 -8.09 4.56
N ALA A 5 -16.69 -9.03 5.20
CA ALA A 5 -15.24 -9.11 5.13
C ALA A 5 -14.76 -9.52 3.72
N GLU A 6 -15.39 -10.52 3.10
CA GLU A 6 -15.09 -10.94 1.73
C GLU A 6 -15.32 -9.80 0.74
N GLN A 7 -16.43 -9.09 0.88
CA GLN A 7 -16.74 -7.95 0.03
C GLN A 7 -15.69 -6.84 0.14
N GLY A 8 -15.16 -6.60 1.34
CA GLY A 8 -14.05 -5.67 1.58
C GLY A 8 -12.78 -6.08 0.84
N TRP A 9 -12.42 -7.37 0.86
CA TRP A 9 -11.25 -7.87 0.13
C TRP A 9 -11.43 -7.80 -1.39
N ARG A 10 -12.62 -8.10 -1.90
CA ARG A 10 -12.94 -7.94 -3.33
C ARG A 10 -12.83 -6.47 -3.77
N ALA A 11 -13.33 -5.54 -2.97
CA ALA A 11 -13.20 -4.11 -3.22
C ALA A 11 -11.72 -3.69 -3.27
N MET A 12 -10.88 -4.15 -2.33
CA MET A 12 -9.46 -3.87 -2.32
C MET A 12 -8.75 -4.36 -3.60
N LEU A 13 -9.02 -5.59 -4.04
CA LEU A 13 -8.47 -6.12 -5.29
C LEU A 13 -8.92 -5.31 -6.51
N SER A 14 -10.17 -4.87 -6.52
CA SER A 14 -10.73 -4.03 -7.60
C SER A 14 -10.06 -2.66 -7.65
N ILE A 15 -9.85 -2.01 -6.49
CA ILE A 15 -9.14 -0.73 -6.36
C ILE A 15 -7.76 -0.79 -7.00
N CYS A 16 -7.05 -1.87 -6.69
CA CYS A 16 -5.70 -2.08 -7.18
C CYS A 16 -5.65 -2.60 -8.62
N GLU A 17 -6.81 -2.82 -9.27
CA GLU A 17 -6.92 -3.44 -10.61
C GLU A 17 -6.27 -4.84 -10.67
N LEU A 18 -6.35 -5.58 -9.57
CA LEU A 18 -5.68 -6.87 -9.40
C LEU A 18 -6.66 -8.06 -9.41
N THR A 19 -7.97 -7.83 -9.59
CA THR A 19 -9.00 -8.89 -9.54
C THR A 19 -8.71 -10.03 -10.50
N GLU A 20 -8.37 -9.73 -11.77
CA GLU A 20 -8.05 -10.77 -12.76
C GLU A 20 -6.74 -11.49 -12.47
N ALA A 21 -5.72 -10.76 -11.99
CA ALA A 21 -4.43 -11.36 -11.65
C ALA A 21 -4.56 -12.29 -10.44
N PHE A 22 -5.37 -11.90 -9.45
CA PHE A 22 -5.68 -12.72 -8.29
C PHE A 22 -6.46 -14.00 -8.69
N ALA A 23 -7.52 -13.87 -9.49
CA ALA A 23 -8.37 -14.98 -9.92
C ALA A 23 -7.64 -16.06 -10.75
N LYS A 24 -6.49 -15.71 -11.35
CA LYS A 24 -5.63 -16.70 -12.04
C LYS A 24 -4.92 -17.66 -11.08
N LYS A 25 -4.87 -17.36 -9.79
CA LYS A 25 -4.10 -18.09 -8.78
C LYS A 25 -4.92 -18.61 -7.62
N HIS A 26 -6.03 -17.94 -7.35
CA HIS A 26 -6.88 -18.22 -6.20
C HIS A 26 -8.34 -18.33 -6.63
N ASP A 27 -8.99 -19.43 -6.27
CA ASP A 27 -10.40 -19.69 -6.60
C ASP A 27 -11.35 -18.93 -5.65
N GLU A 28 -10.90 -18.66 -4.41
CA GLU A 28 -11.71 -18.01 -3.39
C GLU A 28 -11.02 -16.76 -2.84
N VAL A 29 -11.83 -15.74 -2.52
CA VAL A 29 -11.35 -14.50 -1.90
C VAL A 29 -11.44 -14.63 -0.39
N SER A 30 -10.32 -14.89 0.26
CA SER A 30 -10.18 -14.90 1.71
C SER A 30 -9.13 -13.88 2.16
N ALA A 31 -9.19 -13.48 3.43
CA ALA A 31 -8.19 -12.59 4.01
C ALA A 31 -6.76 -13.14 3.82
N GLU A 32 -6.57 -14.42 4.09
CA GLU A 32 -5.29 -15.10 3.98
C GLU A 32 -4.77 -15.08 2.55
N ALA A 33 -5.60 -15.46 1.56
CA ALA A 33 -5.22 -15.50 0.15
C ALA A 33 -4.88 -14.10 -0.38
N VAL A 34 -5.66 -13.08 -0.01
CA VAL A 34 -5.41 -11.70 -0.43
C VAL A 34 -4.13 -11.14 0.21
N ILE A 35 -3.92 -11.38 1.50
CA ILE A 35 -2.67 -10.96 2.18
C ILE A 35 -1.46 -11.65 1.54
N ASP A 36 -1.51 -12.95 1.32
CA ASP A 36 -0.42 -13.69 0.67
C ASP A 36 -0.10 -13.13 -0.71
N PHE A 37 -1.12 -12.92 -1.54
CA PHE A 37 -0.99 -12.35 -2.88
C PHE A 37 -0.41 -10.92 -2.88
N MET A 38 -0.87 -10.06 -1.95
CA MET A 38 -0.43 -8.67 -1.86
C MET A 38 0.93 -8.50 -1.17
N VAL A 39 1.32 -9.46 -0.36
CA VAL A 39 2.59 -9.38 0.39
C VAL A 39 3.71 -10.13 -0.32
N LYS A 40 3.48 -11.39 -0.72
CA LYS A 40 4.55 -12.32 -1.06
C LYS A 40 4.63 -12.69 -2.54
N ASP A 41 3.56 -12.52 -3.32
CA ASP A 41 3.54 -13.04 -4.69
C ASP A 41 4.56 -12.34 -5.59
N PRO A 42 5.58 -13.07 -6.11
CA PRO A 42 6.62 -12.52 -6.97
C PRO A 42 6.11 -12.19 -8.39
N ASN A 43 4.91 -12.64 -8.76
CA ASN A 43 4.29 -12.32 -10.04
C ASN A 43 3.25 -11.19 -9.95
N ASN A 44 2.97 -10.71 -8.74
CA ASN A 44 2.19 -9.50 -8.53
C ASN A 44 3.15 -8.32 -8.42
N PRO A 45 3.26 -7.46 -9.44
CA PRO A 45 4.20 -6.33 -9.42
C PRO A 45 3.85 -5.31 -8.31
N SER A 46 2.63 -5.33 -7.81
CA SER A 46 2.15 -4.47 -6.70
C SER A 46 2.34 -5.11 -5.33
N SER A 47 2.88 -6.35 -5.23
CA SER A 47 3.17 -6.96 -3.94
C SER A 47 4.29 -6.22 -3.19
N ILE A 48 4.23 -6.25 -1.86
CA ILE A 48 5.29 -5.67 -1.01
C ILE A 48 6.65 -6.29 -1.36
N TYR A 49 6.67 -7.60 -1.64
CA TYR A 49 7.87 -8.30 -2.09
C TYR A 49 8.46 -7.65 -3.36
N CYS A 50 7.67 -7.50 -4.43
CA CYS A 50 8.12 -6.92 -5.68
C CYS A 50 8.50 -5.44 -5.54
N CYS A 51 7.74 -4.66 -4.77
CA CYS A 51 8.04 -3.24 -4.52
C CYS A 51 9.39 -3.07 -3.83
N LEU A 52 9.68 -3.82 -2.77
CA LEU A 52 10.94 -3.72 -2.05
C LEU A 52 12.12 -4.32 -2.85
N GLN A 53 11.89 -5.38 -3.64
CA GLN A 53 12.87 -5.90 -4.57
C GLN A 53 13.22 -4.86 -5.63
N GLY A 54 12.21 -4.27 -6.27
CA GLY A 54 12.37 -3.24 -7.28
C GLY A 54 13.07 -1.99 -6.75
N ALA A 55 12.72 -1.54 -5.55
CA ALA A 55 13.39 -0.42 -4.89
C ALA A 55 14.89 -0.68 -4.70
N ARG A 56 15.25 -1.89 -4.23
CA ARG A 56 16.66 -2.30 -4.08
C ARG A 56 17.38 -2.37 -5.43
N GLU A 57 16.77 -2.98 -6.45
CA GLU A 57 17.41 -3.11 -7.77
C GLU A 57 17.58 -1.75 -8.45
N ASN A 58 16.58 -0.87 -8.35
CA ASN A 58 16.69 0.51 -8.82
C ASN A 58 17.82 1.26 -8.10
N ALA A 59 17.87 1.17 -6.76
CA ALA A 59 18.94 1.79 -5.98
C ALA A 59 20.32 1.24 -6.38
N ARG A 60 20.43 -0.06 -6.68
CA ARG A 60 21.66 -0.68 -7.16
C ARG A 60 22.11 -0.11 -8.51
N ALA A 61 21.16 0.05 -9.45
CA ALA A 61 21.43 0.55 -10.78
C ALA A 61 21.97 1.99 -10.79
N VAL A 62 21.52 2.82 -9.84
CA VAL A 62 21.92 4.23 -9.73
C VAL A 62 22.77 4.49 -8.48
N ARG A 63 23.52 3.49 -8.00
CA ARG A 63 24.28 3.55 -6.75
C ARG A 63 25.17 4.79 -6.62
N GLY A 64 25.75 5.24 -7.73
CA GLY A 64 26.64 6.41 -7.78
C GLY A 64 25.92 7.75 -7.57
N ALA A 65 24.59 7.80 -7.70
CA ALA A 65 23.76 8.99 -7.49
C ALA A 65 23.09 9.01 -6.10
N LEU A 66 23.30 7.96 -5.29
CA LEU A 66 22.70 7.83 -3.97
C LEU A 66 23.76 7.97 -2.88
N THR A 67 23.34 8.44 -1.70
CA THR A 67 24.18 8.36 -0.50
C THR A 67 24.31 6.91 -0.04
N THR A 68 25.35 6.65 0.75
CA THR A 68 25.57 5.32 1.33
C THR A 68 24.38 4.90 2.20
N GLU A 69 23.86 5.83 2.98
CA GLU A 69 22.74 5.61 3.88
C GLU A 69 21.44 5.22 3.13
N VAL A 70 21.15 5.86 2.00
CA VAL A 70 19.99 5.51 1.17
C VAL A 70 20.15 4.10 0.59
N TRP A 71 21.33 3.78 0.06
CA TRP A 71 21.60 2.43 -0.42
C TRP A 71 21.48 1.37 0.68
N GLU A 72 22.16 1.57 1.79
CA GLU A 72 22.16 0.62 2.91
C GLU A 72 20.75 0.39 3.46
N THR A 73 19.98 1.47 3.59
CA THR A 73 18.57 1.37 4.04
C THR A 73 17.74 0.49 3.11
N ASN A 74 17.81 0.71 1.79
CA ASN A 74 17.05 -0.10 0.83
C ASN A 74 17.54 -1.55 0.80
N ASN A 75 18.85 -1.78 0.79
CA ASN A 75 19.42 -3.12 0.79
C ASN A 75 19.10 -3.89 2.08
N THR A 76 19.23 -3.26 3.23
CA THR A 76 18.91 -3.88 4.53
C THR A 76 17.42 -4.19 4.63
N THR A 77 16.54 -3.27 4.18
CA THR A 77 15.09 -3.51 4.16
C THR A 77 14.74 -4.75 3.34
N TRP A 78 15.36 -4.92 2.17
CA TRP A 78 15.16 -6.12 1.35
C TRP A 78 15.64 -7.40 2.02
N LEU A 79 16.82 -7.37 2.66
CA LEU A 79 17.38 -8.53 3.35
C LEU A 79 16.55 -8.92 4.59
N GLU A 80 16.05 -7.93 5.31
CA GLU A 80 15.17 -8.14 6.47
C GLU A 80 13.80 -8.67 6.03
N LEU A 81 13.21 -8.15 4.93
CA LEU A 81 11.96 -8.69 4.39
C LEU A 81 12.06 -10.20 4.19
N LYS A 82 13.13 -10.67 3.57
CA LYS A 82 13.31 -12.12 3.34
C LYS A 82 13.34 -12.93 4.63
N LYS A 83 13.91 -12.38 5.71
CA LYS A 83 13.91 -13.03 7.03
C LYS A 83 12.51 -13.02 7.64
N VAL A 84 11.83 -11.89 7.63
CA VAL A 84 10.47 -11.73 8.17
C VAL A 84 9.47 -12.61 7.44
N LEU A 85 9.61 -12.78 6.12
CA LEU A 85 8.78 -13.71 5.35
C LEU A 85 9.10 -15.18 5.67
N ALA A 86 10.36 -15.51 5.94
CA ALA A 86 10.79 -16.86 6.23
C ALA A 86 10.44 -17.32 7.66
N ASP A 87 10.29 -16.40 8.60
CA ASP A 87 9.95 -16.72 10.00
C ASP A 87 8.46 -16.84 10.28
N GLY A 88 7.61 -16.62 9.26
CA GLY A 88 6.15 -16.76 9.35
C GLY A 88 5.47 -15.62 10.10
N THR A 89 6.08 -14.45 10.21
CA THR A 89 5.48 -13.28 10.87
C THR A 89 4.18 -12.86 10.21
N VAL A 90 4.10 -12.92 8.88
CA VAL A 90 2.90 -12.54 8.13
C VAL A 90 1.70 -13.38 8.50
N GLU A 91 1.90 -14.69 8.68
CA GLU A 91 0.84 -15.64 9.05
C GLU A 91 0.48 -15.54 10.52
N ARG A 92 1.46 -15.33 11.37
CA ARG A 92 1.29 -15.29 12.83
C ARG A 92 0.67 -13.98 13.29
N ASP A 93 1.17 -12.85 12.80
CA ASP A 93 0.71 -11.52 13.14
C ASP A 93 0.87 -10.56 11.95
N PRO A 94 -0.12 -10.50 11.03
CA PRO A 94 -0.11 -9.55 9.91
C PRO A 94 0.05 -8.10 10.36
N SER A 95 -0.47 -7.73 11.53
CA SER A 95 -0.40 -6.35 12.04
C SER A 95 1.04 -5.97 12.38
N GLU A 96 1.80 -6.85 13.04
CA GLU A 96 3.22 -6.66 13.31
C GLU A 96 4.00 -6.46 12.00
N PHE A 97 3.71 -7.29 10.99
CA PHE A 97 4.34 -7.17 9.68
C PHE A 97 4.06 -5.81 9.01
N PHE A 98 2.80 -5.37 8.98
CA PHE A 98 2.46 -4.09 8.36
C PHE A 98 3.03 -2.88 9.12
N GLU A 99 3.13 -2.93 10.45
CA GLU A 99 3.82 -1.90 11.22
C GLU A 99 5.32 -1.87 10.89
N TRP A 100 5.96 -3.02 10.73
CA TRP A 100 7.35 -3.11 10.26
C TRP A 100 7.51 -2.48 8.87
N VAL A 101 6.65 -2.80 7.89
CA VAL A 101 6.69 -2.21 6.53
C VAL A 101 6.54 -0.69 6.60
N LYS A 102 5.59 -0.21 7.37
CA LYS A 102 5.35 1.22 7.57
C LYS A 102 6.59 1.92 8.15
N PHE A 103 7.20 1.32 9.16
CA PHE A 103 8.42 1.85 9.75
C PHE A 103 9.59 1.90 8.75
N ARG A 104 9.78 0.85 7.95
CA ARG A 104 10.81 0.82 6.90
C ARG A 104 10.56 1.89 5.83
N SER A 105 9.32 2.13 5.45
CA SER A 105 8.94 3.21 4.54
C SER A 105 9.30 4.59 5.11
N HIS A 106 8.97 4.84 6.38
CA HIS A 106 9.33 6.09 7.06
C HIS A 106 10.84 6.29 7.16
N LEU A 107 11.58 5.22 7.47
CA LEU A 107 13.03 5.25 7.54
C LEU A 107 13.64 5.59 6.18
N SER A 108 13.24 4.91 5.11
CA SER A 108 13.71 5.17 3.75
C SER A 108 13.48 6.63 3.34
N ARG A 109 12.27 7.15 3.61
CA ARG A 109 11.94 8.55 3.37
C ARG A 109 12.81 9.51 4.20
N GLY A 110 12.96 9.26 5.49
CA GLY A 110 13.75 10.10 6.40
C GLY A 110 15.22 10.16 5.99
N VAL A 111 15.80 9.02 5.67
CA VAL A 111 17.19 8.92 5.22
C VAL A 111 17.39 9.65 3.89
N THR A 112 16.48 9.46 2.92
CA THR A 112 16.53 10.16 1.62
C THR A 112 16.49 11.68 1.80
N ILE A 113 15.57 12.19 2.62
CA ILE A 113 15.43 13.63 2.85
C ILE A 113 16.63 14.19 3.62
N GLY A 114 17.15 13.43 4.58
CA GLY A 114 18.20 13.87 5.49
C GLY A 114 19.60 13.82 4.91
N THR A 115 19.89 12.91 3.99
CA THR A 115 21.25 12.65 3.54
C THR A 115 21.54 13.04 2.11
N MET A 116 20.54 13.02 1.20
CA MET A 116 20.77 13.35 -0.21
C MET A 116 20.88 14.85 -0.45
N LEU A 117 21.77 15.21 -1.38
CA LEU A 117 21.78 16.53 -2.02
C LEU A 117 20.45 16.76 -2.74
N LYS A 118 19.97 18.02 -2.76
CA LYS A 118 18.70 18.39 -3.41
C LYS A 118 18.87 18.60 -4.92
N ASP A 119 19.61 17.70 -5.55
CA ASP A 119 19.88 17.62 -6.97
C ASP A 119 18.76 16.91 -7.76
N ASP A 120 19.03 16.59 -9.02
CA ASP A 120 18.01 15.96 -9.88
C ASP A 120 17.68 14.53 -9.43
N ALA A 121 18.65 13.77 -8.91
CA ALA A 121 18.39 12.43 -8.39
C ALA A 121 17.39 12.49 -7.24
N PHE A 122 17.57 13.39 -6.29
CA PHE A 122 16.62 13.62 -5.21
C PHE A 122 15.24 14.06 -5.72
N ARG A 123 15.21 14.98 -6.71
CA ARG A 123 13.94 15.47 -7.27
C ARG A 123 13.16 14.37 -7.97
N PHE A 124 13.81 13.47 -8.72
CA PHE A 124 13.16 12.33 -9.35
C PHE A 124 12.63 11.33 -8.34
N ILE A 125 13.36 11.03 -7.26
CA ILE A 125 12.84 10.19 -6.17
C ILE A 125 11.57 10.84 -5.56
N ARG A 126 11.59 12.14 -5.32
CA ARG A 126 10.44 12.87 -4.78
C ARG A 126 9.26 12.86 -5.74
N LEU A 127 9.52 13.06 -7.03
CA LEU A 127 8.49 13.00 -8.07
C LEU A 127 7.78 11.65 -8.07
N GLY A 128 8.55 10.54 -8.07
CA GLY A 128 7.99 9.19 -7.98
C GLY A 128 7.12 9.00 -6.74
N THR A 129 7.59 9.46 -5.59
CA THR A 129 6.82 9.42 -4.33
C THR A 129 5.47 10.16 -4.44
N PHE A 130 5.45 11.33 -5.05
CA PHE A 130 4.21 12.10 -5.17
C PHE A 130 3.27 11.54 -6.23
N LEU A 131 3.79 11.00 -7.34
CA LEU A 131 2.97 10.34 -8.35
C LEU A 131 2.26 9.12 -7.76
N GLU A 132 2.98 8.27 -7.03
CA GLU A 132 2.38 7.11 -6.35
C GLU A 132 1.33 7.54 -5.32
N ARG A 133 1.61 8.56 -4.51
CA ARG A 133 0.62 9.08 -3.55
C ARG A 133 -0.62 9.63 -4.22
N ALA A 134 -0.47 10.31 -5.36
CA ALA A 134 -1.61 10.83 -6.13
C ALA A 134 -2.46 9.67 -6.70
N ASP A 135 -1.82 8.66 -7.29
CA ASP A 135 -2.49 7.47 -7.81
C ASP A 135 -3.26 6.73 -6.70
N ASN A 136 -2.61 6.42 -5.58
CA ASN A 136 -3.24 5.75 -4.45
C ASN A 136 -4.41 6.56 -3.87
N THR A 137 -4.28 7.88 -3.77
CA THR A 137 -5.36 8.75 -3.29
C THR A 137 -6.53 8.76 -4.27
N ALA A 138 -6.27 8.84 -5.58
CA ALA A 138 -7.31 8.80 -6.61
C ALA A 138 -8.06 7.45 -6.56
N ARG A 139 -7.36 6.32 -6.47
CA ARG A 139 -7.96 4.98 -6.36
C ARG A 139 -8.85 4.84 -5.12
N LEU A 140 -8.39 5.30 -3.96
CA LEU A 140 -9.19 5.28 -2.73
C LEU A 140 -10.47 6.11 -2.84
N LEU A 141 -10.41 7.26 -3.50
CA LEU A 141 -11.60 8.09 -3.76
C LEU A 141 -12.52 7.43 -4.77
N ASP A 142 -11.98 6.84 -5.84
CA ASP A 142 -12.74 6.14 -6.87
C ASP A 142 -13.60 5.03 -6.28
N VAL A 143 -13.04 4.24 -5.37
CA VAL A 143 -13.79 3.21 -4.64
C VAL A 143 -14.94 3.77 -3.84
N LYS A 144 -14.73 4.87 -3.14
CA LYS A 144 -15.80 5.53 -2.37
C LYS A 144 -16.98 5.88 -3.29
N PHE A 145 -16.69 6.39 -4.48
CA PHE A 145 -17.73 6.80 -5.43
C PHE A 145 -18.40 5.63 -6.15
N HIS A 146 -17.67 4.55 -6.45
CA HIS A 146 -18.23 3.38 -7.15
C HIS A 146 -18.86 2.35 -6.20
N SER A 147 -18.45 2.29 -4.95
CA SER A 147 -19.03 1.39 -3.93
C SER A 147 -20.32 1.92 -3.31
N MET A 148 -20.64 3.20 -3.50
CA MET A 148 -21.95 3.73 -3.18
C MET A 148 -22.85 3.55 -4.38
N PRO A 149 -24.09 3.02 -4.21
CA PRO A 149 -25.11 3.10 -5.24
C PRO A 149 -25.41 4.59 -5.48
N PHE A 150 -24.70 5.18 -6.43
CA PHE A 150 -24.97 6.52 -6.91
C PHE A 150 -26.23 6.43 -7.77
N SER A 151 -27.38 6.36 -7.12
CA SER A 151 -28.65 6.72 -7.76
C SER A 151 -28.82 8.23 -7.58
N PRO A 152 -28.72 9.03 -8.64
CA PRO A 152 -28.98 10.47 -8.56
C PRO A 152 -30.41 10.82 -8.08
N LEU A 153 -31.25 9.79 -7.91
CA LEU A 153 -32.67 9.89 -7.55
C LEU A 153 -33.07 8.99 -6.36
N ALA A 154 -32.17 8.20 -5.79
CA ALA A 154 -32.47 7.45 -4.57
C ALA A 154 -32.32 8.39 -3.38
N ASN A 155 -33.45 8.92 -2.97
CA ASN A 155 -33.77 9.56 -1.68
C ASN A 155 -32.60 9.74 -0.70
N LEU A 156 -32.24 10.98 -0.48
CA LEU A 156 -31.37 11.51 0.58
C LEU A 156 -31.74 11.03 2.02
N SER A 157 -32.71 10.13 2.17
CA SER A 157 -33.28 9.76 3.47
C SER A 157 -32.87 8.40 4.02
N THR A 158 -31.97 7.63 3.37
CA THR A 158 -31.58 6.28 3.82
C THR A 158 -30.07 6.04 4.01
N ALA A 159 -29.21 7.01 3.71
CA ALA A 159 -27.80 6.90 4.06
C ALA A 159 -27.65 7.19 5.57
N ASP A 160 -27.27 6.18 6.35
CA ASP A 160 -26.92 6.38 7.76
C ASP A 160 -25.72 7.35 7.84
N PRO A 161 -25.90 8.57 8.40
CA PRO A 161 -24.82 9.54 8.51
C PRO A 161 -23.62 9.01 9.31
N HIS A 162 -23.85 8.05 10.21
CA HIS A 162 -22.79 7.40 10.98
C HIS A 162 -21.95 6.47 10.11
N ALA A 163 -22.56 5.68 9.21
CA ALA A 163 -21.85 4.80 8.30
C ALA A 163 -20.94 5.62 7.35
N ASP A 164 -21.42 6.75 6.83
CA ASP A 164 -20.64 7.62 5.96
C ASP A 164 -19.45 8.24 6.70
N TYR A 165 -19.64 8.68 7.94
CA TYR A 165 -18.53 9.17 8.77
C TYR A 165 -17.44 8.11 8.99
N TYR A 166 -17.81 6.87 9.31
CA TYR A 166 -16.83 5.79 9.51
C TYR A 166 -16.06 5.45 8.22
N HIS A 167 -16.72 5.46 7.07
CA HIS A 167 -16.06 5.26 5.79
C HIS A 167 -15.04 6.37 5.49
N TRP A 168 -15.42 7.64 5.65
CA TRP A 168 -14.49 8.76 5.47
C TRP A 168 -13.35 8.72 6.48
N ALA A 169 -13.62 8.38 7.72
CA ALA A 169 -12.60 8.24 8.74
C ALA A 169 -11.58 7.14 8.37
N ALA A 170 -12.03 6.01 7.80
CA ALA A 170 -11.16 4.94 7.35
C ALA A 170 -10.28 5.40 6.17
N ILE A 171 -10.86 6.06 5.16
CA ILE A 171 -10.12 6.61 4.01
C ILE A 171 -9.08 7.63 4.49
N LEU A 172 -9.45 8.57 5.35
CA LEU A 172 -8.54 9.59 5.86
C LEU A 172 -7.40 8.99 6.69
N ARG A 173 -7.67 7.94 7.47
CA ARG A 173 -6.62 7.20 8.20
C ARG A 173 -5.65 6.50 7.24
N SER A 174 -6.14 5.89 6.16
CA SER A 174 -5.29 5.20 5.19
C SER A 174 -4.30 6.12 4.46
N VAL A 175 -4.65 7.40 4.29
CA VAL A 175 -3.77 8.42 3.69
C VAL A 175 -3.08 9.31 4.75
N SER A 176 -3.15 8.96 6.03
CA SER A 176 -2.57 9.72 7.16
C SER A 176 -3.07 11.17 7.25
N ALA A 177 -4.32 11.43 6.84
CA ALA A 177 -4.93 12.76 6.82
C ALA A 177 -6.01 12.94 7.90
N PHE A 178 -6.24 11.95 8.76
CA PHE A 178 -7.35 11.97 9.73
C PHE A 178 -7.21 13.11 10.75
N GLU A 179 -5.98 13.41 11.19
CA GLU A 179 -5.74 14.47 12.17
C GLU A 179 -6.04 15.87 11.63
N THR A 180 -6.02 16.07 10.31
CA THR A 180 -6.38 17.34 9.67
C THR A 180 -7.90 17.53 9.53
N TYR A 181 -8.67 16.48 9.74
CA TYR A 181 -10.14 16.48 9.65
C TYR A 181 -10.82 16.76 11.00
N ARG A 182 -10.09 16.66 12.09
CA ARG A 182 -10.52 17.05 13.43
C ARG A 182 -10.54 18.56 13.55
#